data_c1eb9bce0bb6a805ce9751c70c38927c
#
_entry.id   c1eb9bce0bb6a805ce9751c70c38927c
#
_cell.length_a   1.000
_cell.length_b   1.000
_cell.length_c   1.000
_cell.angle_alpha   90.00
_cell.angle_beta   90.00
_cell.angle_gamma   90.00
#
_symmetry.space_group_name_H-M   'P 1'
#
loop_
_entity.id
_entity.type
_entity.pdbx_description
1 polymer ?
#
loop_
_entity_poly.entity_id
_entity_poly.type
_entity_poly.pdbx_seq_one_letter_code
_entity_poly.pdbx_strand_id
1 'polypeptide(L)'
;MGFNYTADNGVSAGLKYDYMLHPKQNVCRGTAQTESFYEGSRRLERSWAADYSIRQNYHLVNGYYRHEMPKRRLFQADVDMLHINGLYGQDKYFVKERKTLLESNHFNSWLYAGKAVYGFPLWGMDMKIGGEVSRTRIDADNGIVGTLKTAMSSSKSVSEQNNYALFWDGYVRLKDFSLSLGLRAEHINFNYYSNNKYDADASYTSTLLYPSVVVAYTKGSNRVSLSYDYSVARPTYRQLNNSTSFVSDYVYEVGNPLLRSANIHKLGLVASFGKLKIMANGRFSRNRLLTSYFPLEQVDSVLALRTINLHTYKSLSFGVAYGFQLGAWRPTVEASYSQQFITFQGGKFDKPLYKASVKNMVVLPKDTYVFCNILYSSLAHDGLNNSHQQFRVDMNISKALAKNKWNLNLSVTDLFNTYSNRKWMQTADVLSWSVGNNTMRKVEFTVSYSFNNTRSKFRGTGAGNEEQRRM
;
A
#
# COMPACT_ATOMS: atom_id res chain seq x y z
N MET A 1 14.07 20.71 1.90
CA MET A 1 14.55 21.83 2.74
C MET A 1 13.49 22.16 3.76
N GLY A 2 13.85 22.59 4.99
CA GLY A 2 12.83 22.90 5.99
C GLY A 2 13.35 23.90 7.02
N PHE A 3 12.41 24.67 7.56
CA PHE A 3 12.63 25.62 8.64
C PHE A 3 11.73 25.25 9.80
N ASN A 4 12.28 25.29 11.01
CA ASN A 4 11.52 25.13 12.26
C ASN A 4 11.88 26.27 13.21
N TYR A 5 10.85 26.88 13.77
CA TYR A 5 10.95 27.82 14.85
C TYR A 5 10.35 27.20 16.13
N THR A 6 10.97 27.39 17.24
CA THR A 6 10.44 26.96 18.54
C THR A 6 10.75 28.08 19.54
N ALA A 7 9.69 28.57 20.20
CA ALA A 7 9.78 29.55 21.26
C ALA A 7 9.61 28.91 22.64
N ASP A 8 10.12 29.57 23.68
CA ASP A 8 10.08 29.09 25.07
C ASP A 8 8.67 28.99 25.64
N ASN A 9 7.70 29.68 25.06
CA ASN A 9 6.29 29.67 25.45
C ASN A 9 5.49 28.45 24.91
N GLY A 10 6.17 27.43 24.38
CA GLY A 10 5.54 26.21 23.85
C GLY A 10 5.02 26.34 22.42
N VAL A 11 5.30 27.46 21.75
CA VAL A 11 4.93 27.65 20.34
C VAL A 11 6.03 27.06 19.45
N SER A 12 5.64 26.33 18.43
CA SER A 12 6.52 25.93 17.33
C SER A 12 5.80 26.04 16.00
N ALA A 13 6.53 26.48 14.98
CA ALA A 13 6.04 26.57 13.62
C ALA A 13 7.14 26.11 12.65
N GLY A 14 6.76 25.60 11.50
CA GLY A 14 7.74 25.20 10.51
C GLY A 14 7.14 25.13 9.12
N LEU A 15 8.02 25.25 8.15
CA LEU A 15 7.73 25.08 6.73
C LEU A 15 8.74 24.09 6.15
N LYS A 16 8.25 23.11 5.41
CA LYS A 16 9.06 22.10 4.74
C LYS A 16 8.70 22.08 3.27
N TYR A 17 9.71 22.05 2.43
CA TYR A 17 9.56 21.83 1.01
C TYR A 17 10.37 20.62 0.58
N ASP A 18 9.69 19.66 0.00
CA ASP A 18 10.28 18.47 -0.59
C ASP A 18 10.13 18.55 -2.12
N TYR A 19 11.24 18.49 -2.81
CA TYR A 19 11.30 18.38 -4.26
C TYR A 19 11.94 17.06 -4.65
N MET A 20 11.29 16.32 -5.53
CA MET A 20 11.83 15.11 -6.11
C MET A 20 11.70 15.18 -7.63
N LEU A 21 12.81 15.04 -8.29
CA LEU A 21 12.89 14.94 -9.74
C LEU A 21 13.27 13.51 -10.11
N HIS A 22 12.38 12.84 -10.81
CA HIS A 22 12.74 11.67 -11.58
C HIS A 22 12.90 12.10 -13.05
N PRO A 23 14.14 12.31 -13.53
CA PRO A 23 14.37 12.61 -14.95
C PRO A 23 13.89 11.41 -15.78
N LYS A 24 13.63 11.63 -17.07
CA LYS A 24 13.24 10.53 -17.96
C LYS A 24 14.30 9.42 -17.86
N GLN A 25 13.94 8.31 -17.28
CA GLN A 25 14.80 7.14 -17.13
C GLN A 25 14.05 5.95 -17.71
N ASN A 26 14.76 5.10 -18.44
CA ASN A 26 14.27 3.78 -18.75
C ASN A 26 14.33 2.95 -17.46
N VAL A 27 13.19 2.76 -16.84
CA VAL A 27 13.06 2.06 -15.55
C VAL A 27 13.31 0.58 -15.70
N CYS A 28 12.92 0.03 -16.86
CA CYS A 28 13.08 -1.37 -17.19
C CYS A 28 13.16 -1.55 -18.70
N ARG A 29 14.07 -2.41 -19.14
CA ARG A 29 14.05 -2.97 -20.49
C ARG A 29 13.84 -4.46 -20.35
N GLY A 30 12.83 -4.98 -21.02
CA GLY A 30 12.47 -6.39 -20.94
C GLY A 30 12.03 -6.95 -22.26
N THR A 31 12.05 -8.27 -22.36
CA THR A 31 11.39 -9.02 -23.42
C THR A 31 10.25 -9.80 -22.82
N ALA A 32 9.13 -9.85 -23.50
CA ALA A 32 8.00 -10.67 -23.12
C ALA A 32 7.62 -11.59 -24.27
N GLN A 33 7.16 -12.77 -23.91
CA GLN A 33 6.60 -13.75 -24.84
C GLN A 33 5.25 -14.18 -24.33
N THR A 34 4.24 -14.16 -25.19
CA THR A 34 2.89 -14.63 -24.86
C THR A 34 2.55 -15.82 -25.70
N GLU A 35 2.07 -16.88 -25.07
CA GLU A 35 1.47 -18.02 -25.71
C GLU A 35 0.00 -18.08 -25.32
N SER A 36 -0.88 -18.21 -26.29
CA SER A 36 -2.31 -18.32 -26.07
C SER A 36 -2.80 -19.68 -26.52
N PHE A 37 -3.58 -20.34 -25.65
CA PHE A 37 -4.20 -21.63 -25.93
C PHE A 37 -5.71 -21.45 -25.94
N TYR A 38 -6.36 -22.03 -26.91
CA TYR A 38 -7.81 -22.09 -27.01
C TYR A 38 -8.19 -23.53 -27.39
N GLU A 39 -9.12 -24.13 -26.63
CA GLU A 39 -9.53 -25.53 -26.81
C GLU A 39 -8.35 -26.50 -26.87
N GLY A 40 -7.31 -26.26 -26.06
CA GLY A 40 -6.11 -27.10 -26.01
C GLY A 40 -5.11 -26.89 -27.15
N SER A 41 -5.44 -26.08 -28.15
CA SER A 41 -4.55 -25.79 -29.27
C SER A 41 -3.83 -24.46 -29.08
N ARG A 42 -2.52 -24.42 -29.39
CA ARG A 42 -1.71 -23.19 -29.38
C ARG A 42 -2.15 -22.31 -30.55
N ARG A 43 -2.68 -21.10 -30.25
CA ARG A 43 -3.17 -20.18 -31.27
C ARG A 43 -2.17 -19.12 -31.69
N LEU A 44 -1.42 -18.56 -30.78
CA LEU A 44 -0.53 -17.45 -31.06
C LEU A 44 0.69 -17.45 -30.14
N GLU A 45 1.84 -17.21 -30.72
CA GLU A 45 3.05 -16.84 -29.99
C GLU A 45 3.52 -15.48 -30.50
N ARG A 46 3.62 -14.53 -29.60
CA ARG A 46 4.14 -13.21 -29.91
C ARG A 46 5.23 -12.81 -28.93
N SER A 47 6.30 -12.24 -29.42
CA SER A 47 7.38 -11.71 -28.62
C SER A 47 7.59 -10.24 -28.91
N TRP A 48 7.84 -9.45 -27.86
CA TRP A 48 8.17 -8.04 -27.99
C TRP A 48 9.26 -7.63 -27.02
N ALA A 49 10.03 -6.62 -27.40
CA ALA A 49 10.87 -5.87 -26.50
C ALA A 49 10.09 -4.66 -25.99
N ALA A 50 10.20 -4.35 -24.72
CA ALA A 50 9.53 -3.22 -24.11
C ALA A 50 10.53 -2.36 -23.35
N ASP A 51 10.48 -1.05 -23.59
CA ASP A 51 11.16 -0.04 -22.79
C ASP A 51 10.11 0.70 -21.96
N TYR A 52 10.26 0.65 -20.65
CA TYR A 52 9.43 1.39 -19.72
C TYR A 52 10.17 2.63 -19.26
N SER A 53 9.54 3.78 -19.36
CA SER A 53 10.12 5.03 -18.94
C SER A 53 9.21 5.77 -17.94
N ILE A 54 9.83 6.44 -16.99
CA ILE A 54 9.15 7.34 -16.08
C ILE A 54 9.87 8.68 -16.06
N ARG A 55 9.08 9.76 -16.07
CA ARG A 55 9.52 11.10 -15.74
C ARG A 55 8.52 11.69 -14.76
N GLN A 56 8.98 12.22 -13.64
CA GLN A 56 8.07 12.76 -12.64
C GLN A 56 8.73 13.93 -11.91
N ASN A 57 7.97 14.99 -11.74
CA ASN A 57 8.29 16.11 -10.86
C ASN A 57 7.30 16.09 -9.69
N TYR A 58 7.81 16.12 -8.49
CA TYR A 58 7.05 16.10 -7.26
C TYR A 58 7.43 17.32 -6.41
N HIS A 59 6.46 18.11 -6.01
CA HIS A 59 6.61 19.28 -5.17
C HIS A 59 5.64 19.18 -4.00
N LEU A 60 6.16 19.05 -2.79
CA LEU A 60 5.36 19.07 -1.57
C LEU A 60 5.79 20.22 -0.68
N VAL A 61 4.86 21.08 -0.39
CA VAL A 61 4.99 22.11 0.65
C VAL A 61 4.15 21.68 1.84
N ASN A 62 4.76 21.60 3.00
CA ASN A 62 4.09 21.31 4.25
C ASN A 62 4.40 22.39 5.28
N GLY A 63 3.37 23.04 5.81
CA GLY A 63 3.46 24.05 6.84
C GLY A 63 2.76 23.59 8.10
N TYR A 64 3.31 23.88 9.28
CA TYR A 64 2.63 23.62 10.54
C TYR A 64 2.76 24.76 11.54
N TYR A 65 1.75 24.87 12.39
CA TYR A 65 1.77 25.62 13.63
C TYR A 65 1.36 24.69 14.77
N ARG A 66 2.09 24.73 15.88
CA ARG A 66 1.82 23.94 17.07
C ARG A 66 2.05 24.77 18.32
N HIS A 67 1.07 24.75 19.22
CA HIS A 67 1.14 25.44 20.51
C HIS A 67 0.84 24.44 21.64
N GLU A 68 1.86 24.16 22.44
CA GLU A 68 1.73 23.40 23.69
C GLU A 68 1.40 24.37 24.83
N MET A 69 0.18 24.28 25.32
CA MET A 69 -0.36 25.17 26.35
C MET A 69 -0.31 24.50 27.73
N PRO A 70 -0.38 25.29 28.84
CA PRO A 70 -0.51 24.73 30.18
C PRO A 70 -1.68 23.74 30.31
N LYS A 71 -1.63 22.90 31.36
CA LYS A 71 -2.65 21.88 31.66
C LYS A 71 -2.82 20.84 30.53
N ARG A 72 -1.73 20.44 29.86
CA ARG A 72 -1.70 19.38 28.80
C ARG A 72 -2.62 19.69 27.61
N ARG A 73 -2.81 20.95 27.27
CA ARG A 73 -3.55 21.37 26.10
C ARG A 73 -2.60 21.53 24.91
N LEU A 74 -3.09 21.20 23.74
CA LEU A 74 -2.33 21.28 22.50
C LEU A 74 -3.23 21.81 21.39
N PHE A 75 -2.77 22.81 20.66
CA PHE A 75 -3.34 23.15 19.36
C PHE A 75 -2.32 22.88 18.28
N GLN A 76 -2.74 22.24 17.20
CA GLN A 76 -1.90 22.01 16.02
C GLN A 76 -2.72 22.24 14.76
N ALA A 77 -2.12 22.96 13.81
CA ALA A 77 -2.64 23.14 12.46
C ALA A 77 -1.56 22.78 11.45
N ASP A 78 -1.94 22.02 10.42
CA ASP A 78 -1.09 21.62 9.31
C ASP A 78 -1.75 22.02 8.00
N VAL A 79 -0.95 22.48 7.03
CA VAL A 79 -1.39 22.82 5.66
C VAL A 79 -0.42 22.18 4.69
N ASP A 80 -0.96 21.44 3.72
CA ASP A 80 -0.20 20.77 2.69
C ASP A 80 -0.64 21.20 1.31
N MET A 81 0.33 21.37 0.43
CA MET A 81 0.13 21.57 -1.00
C MET A 81 1.05 20.59 -1.74
N LEU A 82 0.46 19.71 -2.54
CA LEU A 82 1.19 18.75 -3.36
C LEU A 82 0.88 18.97 -4.83
N HIS A 83 1.91 19.03 -5.63
CA HIS A 83 1.82 19.02 -7.09
C HIS A 83 2.69 17.90 -7.65
N ILE A 84 2.10 17.06 -8.49
CA ILE A 84 2.79 16.00 -9.20
C ILE A 84 2.50 16.15 -10.70
N ASN A 85 3.55 16.29 -11.48
CA ASN A 85 3.46 16.20 -12.93
C ASN A 85 4.32 15.04 -13.42
N GLY A 86 3.72 14.13 -14.17
CA GLY A 86 4.41 12.90 -14.57
C GLY A 86 4.01 12.40 -15.94
N LEU A 87 4.93 11.65 -16.53
CA LEU A 87 4.75 10.92 -17.77
C LEU A 87 5.28 9.49 -17.57
N TYR A 88 4.41 8.52 -17.75
CA TYR A 88 4.77 7.11 -17.91
C TYR A 88 4.72 6.75 -19.37
N GLY A 89 5.78 6.14 -19.89
CA GLY A 89 5.86 5.66 -21.26
C GLY A 89 6.11 4.16 -21.32
N GLN A 90 5.51 3.51 -22.29
CA GLN A 90 5.80 2.12 -22.66
C GLN A 90 5.99 2.06 -24.17
N ASP A 91 7.22 1.81 -24.60
CA ASP A 91 7.56 1.67 -25.99
C ASP A 91 7.78 0.18 -26.29
N LYS A 92 6.85 -0.45 -27.02
CA LYS A 92 6.88 -1.86 -27.34
C LYS A 92 7.23 -2.05 -28.83
N TYR A 93 8.19 -2.93 -29.09
CA TYR A 93 8.56 -3.34 -30.44
C TYR A 93 8.31 -4.83 -30.64
N PHE A 94 7.43 -5.16 -31.59
CA PHE A 94 7.04 -6.51 -31.94
C PHE A 94 7.96 -7.00 -33.05
N VAL A 95 8.89 -7.90 -32.70
CA VAL A 95 10.05 -8.27 -33.56
C VAL A 95 9.62 -8.95 -34.86
N LYS A 96 8.71 -9.92 -34.79
CA LYS A 96 8.25 -10.69 -35.94
C LYS A 96 7.46 -9.84 -36.94
N GLU A 97 6.56 -8.98 -36.41
CA GLU A 97 5.66 -8.14 -37.20
C GLU A 97 6.32 -6.83 -37.66
N ARG A 98 7.49 -6.48 -37.12
CA ARG A 98 8.15 -5.18 -37.32
C ARG A 98 7.23 -3.99 -37.01
N LYS A 99 6.41 -4.14 -35.97
CA LYS A 99 5.43 -3.13 -35.54
C LYS A 99 5.81 -2.54 -34.20
N THR A 100 5.29 -1.33 -33.97
CA THR A 100 5.48 -0.59 -32.71
C THR A 100 4.13 -0.30 -32.05
N LEU A 101 4.14 -0.19 -30.74
CA LEU A 101 3.06 0.33 -29.92
C LEU A 101 3.67 1.22 -28.84
N LEU A 102 3.34 2.49 -28.87
CA LEU A 102 3.78 3.49 -27.92
C LEU A 102 2.57 3.89 -27.08
N GLU A 103 2.68 3.69 -25.79
CA GLU A 103 1.70 4.09 -24.81
C GLU A 103 2.32 5.20 -23.96
N SER A 104 1.61 6.30 -23.79
CA SER A 104 2.01 7.39 -22.92
C SER A 104 0.86 7.74 -21.99
N ASN A 105 1.15 7.87 -20.71
CA ASN A 105 0.21 8.36 -19.70
C ASN A 105 0.81 9.62 -19.08
N HIS A 106 0.27 10.77 -19.44
CA HIS A 106 0.60 12.03 -18.83
C HIS A 106 -0.43 12.36 -17.75
N PHE A 107 0.04 12.69 -16.55
CA PHE A 107 -0.84 13.08 -15.46
C PHE A 107 -0.33 14.34 -14.78
N ASN A 108 -1.28 15.17 -14.38
CA ASN A 108 -1.05 16.41 -13.63
C ASN A 108 -1.99 16.40 -12.42
N SER A 109 -1.41 16.42 -11.24
CA SER A 109 -2.14 16.18 -10.00
C SER A 109 -1.88 17.28 -8.99
N TRP A 110 -2.96 17.82 -8.41
CA TRP A 110 -2.92 18.82 -7.37
C TRP A 110 -3.68 18.35 -6.14
N LEU A 111 -3.09 18.56 -4.98
CA LEU A 111 -3.75 18.36 -3.68
C LEU A 111 -3.50 19.61 -2.82
N TYR A 112 -4.57 20.11 -2.23
CA TYR A 112 -4.54 21.11 -1.19
C TYR A 112 -5.24 20.52 0.04
N ALA A 113 -4.63 20.61 1.20
CA ALA A 113 -5.21 20.06 2.41
C ALA A 113 -4.89 20.95 3.63
N GLY A 114 -5.85 21.03 4.54
CA GLY A 114 -5.71 21.70 5.81
C GLY A 114 -6.30 20.84 6.93
N LYS A 115 -5.62 20.80 8.07
CA LYS A 115 -6.02 20.03 9.26
C LYS A 115 -5.78 20.84 10.50
N ALA A 116 -6.75 20.87 11.41
CA ALA A 116 -6.59 21.48 12.74
C ALA A 116 -7.01 20.48 13.82
N VAL A 117 -6.24 20.43 14.91
CA VAL A 117 -6.46 19.51 16.04
C VAL A 117 -6.30 20.28 17.34
N TYR A 118 -7.25 20.11 18.25
CA TYR A 118 -7.16 20.61 19.61
C TYR A 118 -7.21 19.45 20.61
N GLY A 119 -6.15 19.31 21.38
CA GLY A 119 -6.00 18.31 22.43
C GLY A 119 -6.19 18.94 23.81
N PHE A 120 -6.95 18.29 24.70
CA PHE A 120 -7.23 18.77 26.05
C PHE A 120 -7.61 17.62 26.98
N PRO A 121 -7.31 17.71 28.27
CA PRO A 121 -7.82 16.78 29.28
C PRO A 121 -9.23 17.16 29.70
N LEU A 122 -10.13 16.15 29.76
CA LEU A 122 -11.48 16.32 30.27
C LEU A 122 -11.93 15.03 30.98
N TRP A 123 -12.50 15.10 32.18
CA TRP A 123 -12.99 13.96 32.97
C TRP A 123 -11.97 12.83 33.17
N GLY A 124 -10.68 13.18 33.30
CA GLY A 124 -9.60 12.22 33.44
C GLY A 124 -9.18 11.52 32.13
N MET A 125 -9.76 11.93 31.01
CA MET A 125 -9.39 11.46 29.66
C MET A 125 -8.55 12.50 28.95
N ASP A 126 -7.60 12.03 28.13
CA ASP A 126 -6.94 12.86 27.12
C ASP A 126 -7.79 12.85 25.85
N MET A 127 -8.37 13.99 25.52
CA MET A 127 -9.25 14.16 24.37
C MET A 127 -8.58 14.93 23.26
N LYS A 128 -8.96 14.62 22.01
CA LYS A 128 -8.63 15.40 20.82
C LYS A 128 -9.88 15.58 19.99
N ILE A 129 -10.10 16.79 19.51
CA ILE A 129 -11.08 17.09 18.46
C ILE A 129 -10.36 17.73 17.30
N GLY A 130 -10.84 17.51 16.10
CA GLY A 130 -10.21 18.14 14.94
C GLY A 130 -11.07 18.07 13.69
N GLY A 131 -10.63 18.82 12.70
CA GLY A 131 -11.19 18.84 11.37
C GLY A 131 -10.11 18.78 10.32
N GLU A 132 -10.47 18.23 9.17
CA GLU A 132 -9.60 18.13 8.00
C GLU A 132 -10.41 18.41 6.74
N VAL A 133 -9.84 19.22 5.85
CA VAL A 133 -10.40 19.49 4.54
C VAL A 133 -9.35 19.21 3.49
N SER A 134 -9.74 18.62 2.37
CA SER A 134 -8.83 18.45 1.24
C SER A 134 -9.56 18.58 -0.09
N ARG A 135 -8.85 19.10 -1.09
CA ARG A 135 -9.26 19.15 -2.48
C ARG A 135 -8.17 18.55 -3.35
N THR A 136 -8.55 17.53 -4.14
CA THR A 136 -7.68 16.84 -5.09
C THR A 136 -8.23 17.02 -6.49
N ARG A 137 -7.36 17.31 -7.45
CA ARG A 137 -7.67 17.30 -8.88
C ARG A 137 -6.57 16.56 -9.62
N ILE A 138 -6.96 15.62 -10.47
CA ILE A 138 -6.06 14.84 -11.30
C ILE A 138 -6.56 14.86 -12.73
N ASP A 139 -5.75 15.39 -13.60
CA ASP A 139 -5.95 15.37 -15.04
C ASP A 139 -5.04 14.26 -15.61
N ALA A 140 -5.61 13.28 -16.31
CA ALA A 140 -4.88 12.18 -16.93
C ALA A 140 -5.18 12.14 -18.44
N ASP A 141 -4.12 12.07 -19.25
CA ASP A 141 -4.18 12.00 -20.71
C ASP A 141 -3.40 10.76 -21.17
N ASN A 142 -4.11 9.79 -21.73
CA ASN A 142 -3.55 8.53 -22.21
C ASN A 142 -3.47 8.57 -23.73
N GLY A 143 -2.26 8.68 -24.23
CA GLY A 143 -1.95 8.64 -25.67
C GLY A 143 -1.55 7.24 -26.11
N ILE A 144 -2.05 6.81 -27.25
CA ILE A 144 -1.71 5.54 -27.87
C ILE A 144 -1.41 5.80 -29.33
N VAL A 145 -0.18 5.46 -29.73
CA VAL A 145 0.33 5.63 -31.11
C VAL A 145 1.09 4.39 -31.52
N GLY A 146 0.94 3.97 -32.76
CA GLY A 146 1.74 2.85 -33.29
C GLY A 146 1.18 2.26 -34.57
N THR A 147 1.90 1.30 -35.10
CA THR A 147 1.54 0.57 -36.32
C THR A 147 0.83 -0.74 -36.01
N LEU A 148 0.83 -1.18 -34.74
CA LEU A 148 0.07 -2.34 -34.31
C LEU A 148 -1.41 -1.93 -34.18
N LYS A 149 -2.30 -2.65 -34.85
CA LYS A 149 -3.75 -2.49 -34.64
C LYS A 149 -4.13 -3.11 -33.29
N THR A 150 -4.75 -2.34 -32.43
CA THR A 150 -5.19 -2.76 -31.10
C THR A 150 -6.62 -2.29 -30.86
N ALA A 151 -7.29 -2.86 -29.86
CA ALA A 151 -8.60 -2.41 -29.41
C ALA A 151 -8.56 -1.14 -28.52
N MET A 152 -7.35 -0.56 -28.35
CA MET A 152 -7.15 0.60 -27.48
C MET A 152 -7.36 1.90 -28.22
N SER A 153 -7.82 2.92 -27.49
CA SER A 153 -7.93 4.30 -27.97
C SER A 153 -7.37 5.26 -26.93
N SER A 154 -6.89 6.41 -27.40
CA SER A 154 -6.49 7.50 -26.51
C SER A 154 -7.69 8.01 -25.71
N SER A 155 -7.47 8.40 -24.47
CA SER A 155 -8.53 8.83 -23.57
C SER A 155 -8.04 9.92 -22.63
N LYS A 156 -8.96 10.80 -22.22
CA LYS A 156 -8.74 11.82 -21.20
C LYS A 156 -9.70 11.65 -20.06
N SER A 157 -9.20 11.83 -18.85
CA SER A 157 -10.05 11.84 -17.66
C SER A 157 -9.64 12.92 -16.69
N VAL A 158 -10.62 13.47 -15.98
CA VAL A 158 -10.41 14.39 -14.87
C VAL A 158 -11.14 13.85 -13.66
N SER A 159 -10.44 13.71 -12.55
CA SER A 159 -10.99 13.36 -11.25
C SER A 159 -10.87 14.53 -10.30
N GLU A 160 -11.97 14.99 -9.73
CA GLU A 160 -12.01 16.02 -8.69
C GLU A 160 -12.63 15.45 -7.43
N GLN A 161 -11.97 15.63 -6.29
CA GLN A 161 -12.50 15.17 -5.02
C GLN A 161 -12.35 16.26 -3.97
N ASN A 162 -13.46 16.57 -3.29
CA ASN A 162 -13.46 17.36 -2.07
C ASN A 162 -13.79 16.45 -0.90
N ASN A 163 -13.02 16.55 0.17
CA ASN A 163 -13.18 15.76 1.37
C ASN A 163 -13.24 16.68 2.60
N TYR A 164 -14.24 16.46 3.45
CA TYR A 164 -14.48 17.20 4.70
C TYR A 164 -14.61 16.18 5.82
N ALA A 165 -13.78 16.29 6.85
CA ALA A 165 -13.80 15.38 7.97
C ALA A 165 -13.80 16.10 9.30
N LEU A 166 -14.57 15.59 10.25
CA LEU A 166 -14.52 15.94 11.66
C LEU A 166 -14.19 14.69 12.45
N PHE A 167 -13.37 14.80 13.49
CA PHE A 167 -13.00 13.65 14.30
C PHE A 167 -12.84 14.00 15.77
N TRP A 168 -13.06 13.00 16.57
CA TRP A 168 -12.86 13.00 18.00
C TRP A 168 -12.13 11.73 18.44
N ASP A 169 -11.14 11.87 19.32
CA ASP A 169 -10.43 10.78 19.96
C ASP A 169 -10.40 11.01 21.48
N GLY A 170 -10.59 9.94 22.24
CA GLY A 170 -10.50 9.93 23.68
C GLY A 170 -9.62 8.78 24.15
N TYR A 171 -8.74 9.06 25.12
CA TYR A 171 -7.89 8.05 25.76
C TYR A 171 -7.95 8.21 27.29
N VAL A 172 -8.17 7.08 27.98
CA VAL A 172 -8.11 7.02 29.44
C VAL A 172 -7.35 5.79 29.89
N ARG A 173 -6.62 5.94 30.97
CA ARG A 173 -5.95 4.84 31.68
C ARG A 173 -6.50 4.72 33.08
N LEU A 174 -7.06 3.55 33.42
CA LEU A 174 -7.67 3.21 34.71
C LEU A 174 -6.88 2.03 35.31
N LYS A 175 -5.87 2.33 36.14
CA LYS A 175 -4.93 1.34 36.70
C LYS A 175 -4.29 0.49 35.60
N ASP A 176 -4.67 -0.79 35.53
CA ASP A 176 -4.15 -1.76 34.58
C ASP A 176 -4.89 -1.74 33.24
N PHE A 177 -6.04 -1.05 33.15
CA PHE A 177 -6.83 -0.92 31.94
C PHE A 177 -6.55 0.38 31.20
N SER A 178 -6.62 0.35 29.89
CA SER A 178 -6.68 1.54 29.05
C SER A 178 -7.78 1.39 28.00
N LEU A 179 -8.46 2.51 27.74
CA LEU A 179 -9.52 2.62 26.76
C LEU A 179 -9.18 3.75 25.80
N SER A 180 -9.20 3.45 24.50
CA SER A 180 -9.15 4.43 23.42
C SER A 180 -10.45 4.36 22.63
N LEU A 181 -11.05 5.50 22.39
CA LEU A 181 -12.24 5.67 21.58
C LEU A 181 -11.94 6.66 20.47
N GLY A 182 -12.43 6.41 19.27
CA GLY A 182 -12.32 7.32 18.14
C GLY A 182 -13.61 7.34 17.34
N LEU A 183 -13.96 8.51 16.83
CA LEU A 183 -15.06 8.69 15.89
C LEU A 183 -14.65 9.73 14.85
N ARG A 184 -14.74 9.35 13.57
CA ARG A 184 -14.51 10.26 12.44
C ARG A 184 -15.76 10.27 11.56
N ALA A 185 -16.29 11.45 11.30
CA ALA A 185 -17.32 11.70 10.29
C ALA A 185 -16.63 12.28 9.05
N GLU A 186 -16.96 11.77 7.88
CA GLU A 186 -16.35 12.20 6.64
C GLU A 186 -17.38 12.33 5.53
N HIS A 187 -17.33 13.46 4.83
CA HIS A 187 -18.15 13.78 3.67
C HIS A 187 -17.26 13.93 2.44
N ILE A 188 -17.53 13.17 1.41
CA ILE A 188 -16.78 13.17 0.14
C ILE A 188 -17.73 13.56 -0.98
N ASN A 189 -17.27 14.47 -1.83
CA ASN A 189 -17.84 14.76 -3.13
C ASN A 189 -16.80 14.44 -4.20
N PHE A 190 -17.10 13.48 -5.07
CA PHE A 190 -16.24 13.03 -6.14
C PHE A 190 -16.93 13.26 -7.49
N ASN A 191 -16.29 14.04 -8.36
CA ASN A 191 -16.71 14.31 -9.72
C ASN A 191 -15.74 13.72 -10.72
N TYR A 192 -16.26 13.04 -11.70
CA TYR A 192 -15.48 12.43 -12.76
C TYR A 192 -15.92 12.95 -14.13
N TYR A 193 -14.93 13.19 -14.98
CA TYR A 193 -15.14 13.63 -16.35
C TYR A 193 -14.38 12.69 -17.29
N SER A 194 -15.05 12.18 -18.30
CA SER A 194 -14.47 11.37 -19.37
C SER A 194 -14.51 12.17 -20.68
N ASN A 195 -13.34 12.37 -21.32
CA ASN A 195 -13.19 13.15 -22.54
C ASN A 195 -13.91 14.52 -22.47
N ASN A 196 -13.66 15.25 -21.36
CA ASN A 196 -14.23 16.56 -21.02
C ASN A 196 -15.77 16.59 -20.79
N LYS A 197 -16.43 15.43 -20.69
CA LYS A 197 -17.86 15.34 -20.36
C LYS A 197 -18.01 14.81 -18.93
N TYR A 198 -18.91 15.44 -18.16
CA TYR A 198 -19.28 14.97 -16.84
C TYR A 198 -19.94 13.59 -16.93
N ASP A 199 -19.48 12.67 -16.10
CA ASP A 199 -19.97 11.30 -15.99
C ASP A 199 -20.70 11.15 -14.66
N ALA A 200 -22.03 11.12 -14.71
CA ALA A 200 -22.89 11.04 -13.52
C ALA A 200 -22.78 9.66 -12.82
N ASP A 201 -22.57 8.58 -13.57
CA ASP A 201 -22.50 7.23 -13.04
C ASP A 201 -21.18 7.01 -12.27
N ALA A 202 -20.09 7.63 -12.76
CA ALA A 202 -18.79 7.58 -12.11
C ALA A 202 -18.70 8.56 -10.93
N SER A 203 -19.48 9.65 -10.92
CA SER A 203 -19.50 10.66 -9.87
C SER A 203 -20.34 10.22 -8.67
N TYR A 204 -20.00 10.66 -7.46
CA TYR A 204 -20.77 10.33 -6.26
C TYR A 204 -20.51 11.28 -5.09
N THR A 205 -21.44 11.29 -4.16
CA THR A 205 -21.32 11.91 -2.84
C THR A 205 -21.52 10.83 -1.77
N SER A 206 -20.75 10.88 -0.71
CA SER A 206 -20.82 9.89 0.38
C SER A 206 -20.54 10.53 1.73
N THR A 207 -21.34 10.18 2.74
CA THR A 207 -21.11 10.58 4.13
C THR A 207 -21.05 9.33 4.99
N LEU A 208 -19.95 9.12 5.72
CA LEU A 208 -19.74 7.93 6.53
C LEU A 208 -19.17 8.29 7.90
N LEU A 209 -19.47 7.43 8.88
CA LEU A 209 -18.93 7.47 10.24
C LEU A 209 -17.97 6.31 10.45
N TYR A 210 -16.81 6.58 10.99
CA TYR A 210 -15.75 5.61 11.26
C TYR A 210 -15.46 5.51 12.77
N PRO A 211 -16.17 4.64 13.51
CA PRO A 211 -15.86 4.36 14.90
C PRO A 211 -14.62 3.48 15.06
N SER A 212 -13.87 3.70 16.12
CA SER A 212 -12.78 2.84 16.57
C SER A 212 -12.78 2.71 18.09
N VAL A 213 -12.45 1.51 18.58
CA VAL A 213 -12.38 1.19 20.01
C VAL A 213 -11.18 0.30 20.26
N VAL A 214 -10.38 0.62 21.26
CA VAL A 214 -9.32 -0.26 21.77
C VAL A 214 -9.42 -0.34 23.26
N VAL A 215 -9.56 -1.57 23.79
CA VAL A 215 -9.48 -1.88 25.22
C VAL A 215 -8.22 -2.70 25.44
N ALA A 216 -7.39 -2.29 26.38
CA ALA A 216 -6.20 -3.06 26.74
C ALA A 216 -6.06 -3.19 28.26
N TYR A 217 -5.68 -4.41 28.68
CA TYR A 217 -5.28 -4.73 30.03
C TYR A 217 -3.77 -4.98 30.05
N THR A 218 -3.05 -4.34 30.96
CA THR A 218 -1.60 -4.48 31.10
C THR A 218 -1.22 -4.63 32.55
N LYS A 219 -0.61 -5.77 32.91
CA LYS A 219 -0.10 -6.05 34.24
C LYS A 219 1.29 -6.69 34.17
N GLY A 220 2.30 -5.98 34.68
CA GLY A 220 3.69 -6.40 34.52
C GLY A 220 4.08 -6.51 33.04
N SER A 221 4.62 -7.67 32.64
CA SER A 221 4.97 -7.98 31.25
C SER A 221 3.82 -8.52 30.41
N ASN A 222 2.64 -8.69 31.01
CA ASN A 222 1.48 -9.27 30.33
C ASN A 222 0.57 -8.16 29.81
N ARG A 223 0.12 -8.32 28.57
CA ARG A 223 -0.82 -7.38 27.94
C ARG A 223 -1.81 -8.15 27.08
N VAL A 224 -3.09 -7.78 27.21
CA VAL A 224 -4.16 -8.25 26.32
C VAL A 224 -4.85 -7.00 25.77
N SER A 225 -5.03 -6.93 24.46
CA SER A 225 -5.67 -5.81 23.78
C SER A 225 -6.69 -6.32 22.79
N LEU A 226 -7.92 -5.83 22.90
CA LEU A 226 -9.01 -6.04 21.94
C LEU A 226 -9.25 -4.73 21.21
N SER A 227 -9.37 -4.79 19.89
CA SER A 227 -9.61 -3.62 19.04
C SER A 227 -10.73 -3.86 18.05
N TYR A 228 -11.51 -2.84 17.80
CA TYR A 228 -12.43 -2.76 16.68
C TYR A 228 -12.13 -1.46 15.91
N ASP A 229 -12.09 -1.57 14.59
CA ASP A 229 -11.86 -0.45 13.68
C ASP A 229 -12.77 -0.58 12.46
N TYR A 230 -13.50 0.49 12.16
CA TYR A 230 -14.19 0.64 10.89
C TYR A 230 -13.42 1.65 10.04
N SER A 231 -12.94 1.21 8.91
CA SER A 231 -12.10 1.98 7.99
C SER A 231 -12.54 1.81 6.55
N VAL A 232 -11.98 2.63 5.67
CA VAL A 232 -12.27 2.61 4.24
C VAL A 232 -10.97 2.38 3.47
N ALA A 233 -11.05 1.60 2.37
CA ALA A 233 -10.01 1.53 1.37
C ALA A 233 -10.54 2.10 0.05
N ARG A 234 -9.99 3.24 -0.36
CA ARG A 234 -10.40 3.92 -1.58
C ARG A 234 -9.61 3.39 -2.78
N PRO A 235 -10.22 3.33 -3.98
CA PRO A 235 -9.46 3.07 -5.19
C PRO A 235 -8.41 4.17 -5.40
N THR A 236 -7.29 3.81 -5.99
CA THR A 236 -6.32 4.80 -6.46
C THR A 236 -6.88 5.56 -7.65
N TYR A 237 -6.43 6.76 -7.89
CA TYR A 237 -6.89 7.54 -9.05
C TYR A 237 -6.51 6.87 -10.38
N ARG A 238 -5.41 6.10 -10.41
CA ARG A 238 -5.06 5.28 -11.56
C ARG A 238 -6.10 4.20 -11.86
N GLN A 239 -6.69 3.57 -10.84
CA GLN A 239 -7.75 2.58 -11.01
C GLN A 239 -9.07 3.21 -11.48
N LEU A 240 -9.29 4.50 -11.14
CA LEU A 240 -10.50 5.26 -11.50
C LEU A 240 -10.44 5.86 -12.91
N ASN A 241 -9.29 5.88 -13.57
CA ASN A 241 -9.20 6.45 -14.93
C ASN A 241 -9.91 5.53 -15.95
N ASN A 242 -10.10 6.02 -17.17
CA ASN A 242 -10.69 5.28 -18.29
C ASN A 242 -9.62 4.76 -19.27
N SER A 243 -8.38 4.66 -18.83
CA SER A 243 -7.28 4.21 -19.69
C SER A 243 -7.33 2.72 -19.95
N THR A 244 -6.84 2.34 -21.12
CA THR A 244 -6.61 0.95 -21.51
C THR A 244 -5.15 0.78 -21.87
N SER A 245 -4.49 -0.22 -21.29
CA SER A 245 -3.07 -0.54 -21.53
C SER A 245 -2.93 -1.95 -22.08
N PHE A 246 -1.99 -2.14 -23.00
CA PHE A 246 -1.71 -3.43 -23.62
C PHE A 246 -0.94 -4.34 -22.66
N VAL A 247 -1.49 -5.50 -22.36
CA VAL A 247 -0.81 -6.58 -21.64
C VAL A 247 -0.38 -7.67 -22.60
N SER A 248 -1.28 -8.10 -23.47
CA SER A 248 -1.03 -9.05 -24.58
C SER A 248 -2.10 -8.87 -25.67
N ASP A 249 -2.02 -9.62 -26.75
CA ASP A 249 -3.02 -9.55 -27.84
C ASP A 249 -4.44 -9.90 -27.38
N TYR A 250 -4.56 -10.67 -26.32
CA TYR A 250 -5.83 -11.15 -25.79
C TYR A 250 -6.16 -10.58 -24.42
N VAL A 251 -5.30 -9.72 -23.86
CA VAL A 251 -5.52 -9.12 -22.53
C VAL A 251 -5.14 -7.65 -22.54
N TYR A 252 -6.06 -6.81 -22.13
CA TYR A 252 -5.84 -5.39 -21.86
C TYR A 252 -6.13 -5.08 -20.42
N GLU A 253 -5.28 -4.29 -19.76
CA GLU A 253 -5.61 -3.70 -18.46
C GLU A 253 -6.50 -2.48 -18.69
N VAL A 254 -7.66 -2.47 -18.03
CA VAL A 254 -8.68 -1.41 -18.21
C VAL A 254 -9.00 -0.78 -16.86
N GLY A 255 -8.95 0.52 -16.79
CA GLY A 255 -9.39 1.26 -15.61
C GLY A 255 -10.91 1.15 -15.41
N ASN A 256 -11.40 1.54 -14.22
CA ASN A 256 -12.82 1.47 -13.89
C ASN A 256 -13.26 2.67 -13.06
N PRO A 257 -13.83 3.72 -13.70
CA PRO A 257 -14.30 4.90 -12.98
C PRO A 257 -15.50 4.63 -12.05
N LEU A 258 -16.21 3.53 -12.24
CA LEU A 258 -17.35 3.14 -11.40
C LEU A 258 -16.96 2.55 -10.04
N LEU A 259 -15.68 2.41 -9.75
CA LEU A 259 -15.22 1.88 -8.47
C LEU A 259 -15.69 2.74 -7.30
N ARG A 260 -16.11 2.05 -6.24
CA ARG A 260 -16.50 2.64 -4.96
C ARG A 260 -15.53 2.20 -3.87
N SER A 261 -15.46 2.97 -2.81
CA SER A 261 -14.63 2.65 -1.66
C SER A 261 -15.07 1.34 -0.99
N ALA A 262 -14.09 0.53 -0.59
CA ALA A 262 -14.33 -0.65 0.23
C ALA A 262 -14.49 -0.26 1.70
N ASN A 263 -15.58 -0.65 2.32
CA ASN A 263 -15.85 -0.48 3.74
C ASN A 263 -15.35 -1.70 4.51
N ILE A 264 -14.57 -1.50 5.56
CA ILE A 264 -13.82 -2.57 6.22
C ILE A 264 -14.03 -2.50 7.74
N HIS A 265 -14.66 -3.52 8.30
CA HIS A 265 -14.72 -3.77 9.74
C HIS A 265 -13.58 -4.71 10.11
N LYS A 266 -12.79 -4.34 11.11
CA LYS A 266 -11.68 -5.14 11.63
C LYS A 266 -11.88 -5.37 13.11
N LEU A 267 -11.75 -6.62 13.54
CA LEU A 267 -11.70 -7.02 14.94
C LEU A 267 -10.32 -7.63 15.19
N GLY A 268 -9.59 -7.13 16.17
CA GLY A 268 -8.24 -7.58 16.49
C GLY A 268 -8.08 -7.94 17.95
N LEU A 269 -7.41 -9.06 18.23
CA LEU A 269 -6.94 -9.46 19.55
C LEU A 269 -5.42 -9.60 19.49
N VAL A 270 -4.73 -8.95 20.42
CA VAL A 270 -3.29 -9.14 20.66
C VAL A 270 -3.08 -9.44 22.14
N ALA A 271 -2.50 -10.58 22.44
CA ALA A 271 -2.12 -10.98 23.77
C ALA A 271 -0.61 -11.25 23.85
N SER A 272 0.04 -10.73 24.87
CA SER A 272 1.46 -10.95 25.16
C SER A 272 1.59 -11.45 26.60
N PHE A 273 2.22 -12.60 26.79
CA PHE A 273 2.46 -13.23 28.09
C PHE A 273 3.96 -13.53 28.20
N GLY A 274 4.72 -12.61 28.78
CA GLY A 274 6.16 -12.69 28.78
C GLY A 274 6.74 -12.78 27.35
N LYS A 275 7.24 -13.96 27.01
CA LYS A 275 7.87 -14.23 25.69
C LYS A 275 6.89 -14.73 24.62
N LEU A 276 5.67 -15.09 25.01
CA LEU A 276 4.62 -15.55 24.11
C LEU A 276 3.78 -14.40 23.61
N LYS A 277 3.55 -14.33 22.31
CA LYS A 277 2.63 -13.40 21.67
C LYS A 277 1.59 -14.16 20.84
N ILE A 278 0.33 -13.83 21.01
CA ILE A 278 -0.81 -14.41 20.30
C ILE A 278 -1.54 -13.24 19.59
N MET A 279 -1.95 -13.47 18.36
CA MET A 279 -2.71 -12.52 17.54
C MET A 279 -3.87 -13.24 16.88
N ALA A 280 -5.05 -12.61 16.89
CA ALA A 280 -6.19 -13.04 16.11
C ALA A 280 -6.84 -11.82 15.46
N ASN A 281 -7.20 -11.93 14.18
CA ASN A 281 -7.86 -10.86 13.46
C ASN A 281 -8.99 -11.42 12.62
N GLY A 282 -10.13 -10.72 12.68
CA GLY A 282 -11.27 -10.92 11.81
C GLY A 282 -11.47 -9.69 10.94
N ARG A 283 -11.80 -9.88 9.67
CA ARG A 283 -12.14 -8.79 8.74
C ARG A 283 -13.42 -9.13 8.01
N PHE A 284 -14.31 -8.15 7.95
CA PHE A 284 -15.47 -8.15 7.10
C PHE A 284 -15.42 -6.90 6.23
N SER A 285 -15.57 -7.03 4.92
CA SER A 285 -15.53 -5.90 4.00
C SER A 285 -16.66 -5.98 3.00
N ARG A 286 -17.27 -4.81 2.73
CA ARG A 286 -18.15 -4.60 1.58
C ARG A 286 -17.43 -3.82 0.49
N ASN A 287 -17.78 -4.06 -0.76
CA ASN A 287 -17.20 -3.41 -1.93
C ASN A 287 -15.66 -3.57 -2.02
N ARG A 288 -15.14 -4.73 -1.62
CA ARG A 288 -13.70 -5.01 -1.70
C ARG A 288 -13.20 -4.84 -3.12
N LEU A 289 -12.13 -4.06 -3.31
CA LEU A 289 -11.46 -3.93 -4.60
C LEU A 289 -10.76 -5.24 -4.96
N LEU A 290 -11.09 -5.80 -6.12
CA LEU A 290 -10.59 -7.08 -6.62
C LEU A 290 -10.36 -6.99 -8.12
N THR A 291 -9.20 -7.47 -8.59
CA THR A 291 -8.88 -7.49 -10.02
C THR A 291 -9.15 -8.87 -10.61
N SER A 292 -9.86 -8.90 -11.73
CA SER A 292 -10.20 -10.12 -12.46
C SER A 292 -10.26 -9.89 -13.96
N TYR A 293 -10.38 -10.99 -14.70
CA TYR A 293 -10.58 -10.98 -16.14
C TYR A 293 -12.06 -10.98 -16.48
N PHE A 294 -12.41 -10.22 -17.51
CA PHE A 294 -13.78 -10.11 -18.07
C PHE A 294 -13.66 -10.08 -19.59
N PRO A 295 -14.65 -10.54 -20.35
CA PRO A 295 -14.70 -10.27 -21.77
C PRO A 295 -14.58 -8.77 -22.06
N LEU A 296 -13.77 -8.39 -23.02
CA LEU A 296 -13.71 -7.00 -23.48
C LEU A 296 -14.90 -6.75 -24.40
N GLU A 297 -15.76 -5.81 -24.03
CA GLU A 297 -16.93 -5.46 -24.81
C GLU A 297 -16.51 -5.07 -26.25
N GLN A 298 -17.28 -5.50 -27.24
CA GLN A 298 -17.10 -5.21 -28.67
C GLN A 298 -15.89 -5.86 -29.35
N VAL A 299 -15.11 -6.71 -28.67
CA VAL A 299 -13.97 -7.40 -29.27
C VAL A 299 -13.99 -8.89 -28.89
N ASP A 300 -14.28 -9.74 -29.84
CA ASP A 300 -14.31 -11.18 -29.60
C ASP A 300 -12.93 -11.74 -29.19
N SER A 301 -12.95 -12.67 -28.27
CA SER A 301 -11.75 -13.41 -27.78
C SER A 301 -10.69 -12.54 -27.07
N VAL A 302 -11.05 -11.33 -26.60
CA VAL A 302 -10.18 -10.43 -25.84
C VAL A 302 -10.72 -10.23 -24.42
N LEU A 303 -9.81 -10.20 -23.46
CA LEU A 303 -10.12 -10.05 -22.03
C LEU A 303 -9.66 -8.69 -21.52
N ALA A 304 -10.50 -8.08 -20.70
CA ALA A 304 -10.17 -6.94 -19.87
C ALA A 304 -9.71 -7.41 -18.49
N LEU A 305 -8.48 -7.10 -18.10
CA LEU A 305 -8.04 -7.19 -16.71
C LEU A 305 -8.48 -5.92 -16.00
N ARG A 306 -9.50 -6.01 -15.18
CA ARG A 306 -10.16 -4.85 -14.57
C ARG A 306 -10.38 -5.04 -13.07
N THR A 307 -10.19 -3.97 -12.31
CA THR A 307 -10.59 -3.93 -10.89
C THR A 307 -12.09 -3.70 -10.79
N ILE A 308 -12.74 -4.45 -9.92
CA ILE A 308 -14.18 -4.35 -9.59
C ILE A 308 -14.38 -4.26 -8.09
N ASN A 309 -15.60 -3.93 -7.68
CA ASN A 309 -16.03 -4.04 -6.29
C ASN A 309 -16.66 -5.42 -6.04
N LEU A 310 -15.99 -6.27 -5.27
CA LEU A 310 -16.57 -7.50 -4.75
C LEU A 310 -17.52 -7.16 -3.59
N HIS A 311 -18.79 -7.60 -3.68
CA HIS A 311 -19.82 -7.23 -2.72
C HIS A 311 -19.46 -7.60 -1.27
N THR A 312 -18.95 -8.80 -1.03
CA THR A 312 -18.63 -9.29 0.31
C THR A 312 -17.28 -9.99 0.34
N TYR A 313 -16.47 -9.63 1.31
CA TYR A 313 -15.20 -10.28 1.63
C TYR A 313 -15.09 -10.52 3.12
N LYS A 314 -14.70 -11.73 3.51
CA LYS A 314 -14.41 -12.10 4.90
C LYS A 314 -13.03 -12.71 4.98
N SER A 315 -12.32 -12.49 6.09
CA SER A 315 -11.09 -13.23 6.38
C SER A 315 -10.87 -13.36 7.87
N LEU A 316 -10.18 -14.44 8.26
CA LEU A 316 -9.71 -14.72 9.60
C LEU A 316 -8.19 -14.95 9.57
N SER A 317 -7.50 -14.53 10.61
CA SER A 317 -6.10 -14.87 10.80
C SER A 317 -5.76 -15.08 12.27
N PHE A 318 -4.89 -16.05 12.52
CA PHE A 318 -4.33 -16.38 13.83
C PHE A 318 -2.82 -16.43 13.71
N GLY A 319 -2.12 -15.96 14.73
CA GLY A 319 -0.67 -16.03 14.77
C GLY A 319 -0.18 -16.25 16.19
N VAL A 320 0.91 -16.99 16.31
CA VAL A 320 1.64 -17.19 17.55
C VAL A 320 3.13 -16.95 17.31
N ALA A 321 3.77 -16.26 18.25
CA ALA A 321 5.20 -16.04 18.25
C ALA A 321 5.76 -16.30 19.65
N TYR A 322 6.88 -17.01 19.71
CA TYR A 322 7.59 -17.28 20.96
C TYR A 322 9.07 -16.97 20.79
N GLY A 323 9.58 -16.04 21.60
CA GLY A 323 10.98 -15.65 21.61
C GLY A 323 11.68 -16.15 22.87
N PHE A 324 12.90 -16.70 22.75
CA PHE A 324 13.70 -17.11 23.90
C PHE A 324 15.18 -16.70 23.72
N GLN A 325 15.95 -16.85 24.77
CA GLN A 325 17.36 -16.51 24.75
C GLN A 325 18.17 -17.65 25.36
N LEU A 326 19.18 -18.09 24.64
CA LEU A 326 20.15 -19.11 25.05
C LEU A 326 21.54 -18.52 24.82
N GLY A 327 22.10 -17.91 25.88
CA GLY A 327 23.38 -17.19 25.78
C GLY A 327 23.33 -16.07 24.75
N ALA A 328 24.18 -16.15 23.74
CA ALA A 328 24.24 -15.21 22.62
C ALA A 328 23.14 -15.39 21.59
N TRP A 329 22.49 -16.54 21.53
CA TRP A 329 21.45 -16.87 20.57
C TRP A 329 20.07 -16.47 21.08
N ARG A 330 19.34 -15.70 20.27
CA ARG A 330 18.02 -15.15 20.57
C ARG A 330 17.04 -15.48 19.44
N PRO A 331 16.52 -16.69 19.38
CA PRO A 331 15.56 -17.09 18.34
C PRO A 331 14.15 -16.62 18.67
N THR A 332 13.36 -16.43 17.59
CA THR A 332 11.90 -16.26 17.65
C THR A 332 11.28 -17.22 16.65
N VAL A 333 10.39 -18.08 17.13
CA VAL A 333 9.60 -19.00 16.31
C VAL A 333 8.21 -18.39 16.13
N GLU A 334 7.75 -18.33 14.89
CA GLU A 334 6.43 -17.79 14.55
C GLU A 334 5.68 -18.78 13.68
N ALA A 335 4.39 -18.92 13.96
CA ALA A 335 3.45 -19.65 13.10
C ALA A 335 2.19 -18.83 12.92
N SER A 336 1.62 -18.86 11.73
CA SER A 336 0.35 -18.17 11.47
C SER A 336 -0.50 -18.94 10.47
N TYR A 337 -1.80 -18.78 10.65
CA TYR A 337 -2.86 -19.25 9.79
C TYR A 337 -3.67 -18.06 9.33
N SER A 338 -4.01 -17.99 8.04
CA SER A 338 -4.97 -17.01 7.54
C SER A 338 -5.83 -17.62 6.44
N GLN A 339 -7.10 -17.29 6.45
CA GLN A 339 -8.08 -17.77 5.48
C GLN A 339 -8.98 -16.62 5.06
N GLN A 340 -9.17 -16.49 3.77
CA GLN A 340 -10.18 -15.63 3.17
C GLN A 340 -11.39 -16.46 2.72
N PHE A 341 -12.53 -15.81 2.58
CA PHE A 341 -13.76 -16.43 2.09
C PHE A 341 -14.28 -15.55 0.94
N ILE A 342 -13.99 -15.98 -0.28
CA ILE A 342 -14.43 -15.33 -1.51
C ILE A 342 -15.18 -16.36 -2.35
N THR A 343 -16.35 -15.96 -2.83
CA THR A 343 -17.06 -16.66 -3.92
C THR A 343 -17.18 -15.68 -5.08
N PHE A 344 -16.70 -16.10 -6.25
CA PHE A 344 -16.67 -15.25 -7.44
C PHE A 344 -16.85 -16.10 -8.69
N GLN A 345 -17.79 -15.74 -9.58
CA GLN A 345 -18.09 -16.48 -10.83
C GLN A 345 -18.21 -18.00 -10.61
N GLY A 346 -18.94 -18.42 -9.57
CA GLY A 346 -19.14 -19.83 -9.23
C GLY A 346 -17.96 -20.53 -8.54
N GLY A 347 -16.76 -19.92 -8.55
CA GLY A 347 -15.56 -20.44 -7.88
C GLY A 347 -15.48 -20.02 -6.42
N LYS A 348 -14.87 -20.88 -5.58
CA LYS A 348 -14.53 -20.59 -4.18
C LYS A 348 -13.02 -20.39 -4.03
N PHE A 349 -12.65 -19.27 -3.44
CA PHE A 349 -11.26 -18.87 -3.21
C PHE A 349 -10.99 -18.75 -1.72
N ASP A 350 -10.94 -19.87 -1.03
CA ASP A 350 -10.90 -19.98 0.42
C ASP A 350 -9.75 -20.87 0.94
N LYS A 351 -8.81 -21.28 0.07
CA LYS A 351 -7.65 -22.09 0.48
C LYS A 351 -6.79 -21.33 1.50
N PRO A 352 -6.57 -21.90 2.70
CA PRO A 352 -5.86 -21.21 3.76
C PRO A 352 -4.36 -21.09 3.49
N LEU A 353 -3.77 -20.03 4.05
CA LEU A 353 -2.35 -19.76 4.07
C LEU A 353 -1.78 -20.13 5.43
N TYR A 354 -0.85 -21.07 5.45
CA TYR A 354 -0.01 -21.39 6.61
C TYR A 354 1.36 -20.74 6.41
N LYS A 355 1.85 -20.03 7.42
CA LYS A 355 3.22 -19.52 7.43
C LYS A 355 3.92 -20.01 8.70
N ALA A 356 5.18 -20.35 8.55
CA ALA A 356 6.09 -20.63 9.66
C ALA A 356 7.39 -19.86 9.44
N SER A 357 7.97 -19.33 10.50
CA SER A 357 9.29 -18.70 10.45
C SER A 357 10.09 -18.94 11.69
N VAL A 358 11.41 -19.07 11.51
CA VAL A 358 12.39 -19.08 12.59
C VAL A 358 13.34 -17.93 12.32
N LYS A 359 13.25 -16.91 13.15
CA LYS A 359 14.14 -15.74 13.11
C LYS A 359 15.23 -15.93 14.14
N ASN A 360 16.44 -16.14 13.70
CA ASN A 360 17.60 -16.33 14.55
C ASN A 360 18.40 -15.03 14.61
N MET A 361 18.72 -14.58 15.80
CA MET A 361 19.68 -13.51 16.05
C MET A 361 20.76 -14.03 16.99
N VAL A 362 22.02 -13.92 16.58
CA VAL A 362 23.18 -14.23 17.40
C VAL A 362 23.90 -12.92 17.68
N VAL A 363 24.06 -12.61 18.96
CA VAL A 363 24.78 -11.42 19.44
C VAL A 363 26.23 -11.82 19.72
N LEU A 364 27.14 -11.35 18.90
CA LEU A 364 28.57 -11.60 19.03
C LEU A 364 29.26 -10.41 19.71
N PRO A 365 30.47 -10.60 20.27
CA PRO A 365 31.28 -9.52 20.85
C PRO A 365 31.51 -8.36 19.85
N LYS A 366 31.83 -7.18 20.40
CA LYS A 366 32.17 -5.98 19.63
C LYS A 366 31.05 -5.51 18.68
N ASP A 367 29.79 -5.46 19.19
CA ASP A 367 28.61 -4.95 18.48
C ASP A 367 28.39 -5.60 17.10
N THR A 368 28.60 -6.92 17.06
CA THR A 368 28.37 -7.72 15.86
C THR A 368 27.11 -8.56 16.03
N TYR A 369 26.22 -8.53 15.05
CA TYR A 369 24.96 -9.26 15.05
C TYR A 369 24.87 -10.11 13.78
N VAL A 370 24.49 -11.36 13.95
CA VAL A 370 24.21 -12.28 12.84
C VAL A 370 22.74 -12.66 12.89
N PHE A 371 22.06 -12.49 11.78
CA PHE A 371 20.65 -12.86 11.61
C PHE A 371 20.56 -13.95 10.55
N CYS A 372 19.72 -14.95 10.83
CA CYS A 372 19.36 -15.98 9.86
C CYS A 372 17.86 -16.22 9.99
N ASN A 373 17.09 -15.87 8.94
CA ASN A 373 15.66 -16.01 8.91
C ASN A 373 15.26 -17.14 7.96
N ILE A 374 14.56 -18.12 8.47
CA ILE A 374 13.98 -19.24 7.71
C ILE A 374 12.49 -18.98 7.60
N LEU A 375 11.97 -18.94 6.40
CA LEU A 375 10.57 -18.63 6.12
C LEU A 375 9.96 -19.71 5.24
N TYR A 376 8.77 -20.14 5.62
CA TYR A 376 7.93 -21.03 4.84
C TYR A 376 6.52 -20.46 4.70
N SER A 377 5.93 -20.59 3.52
CA SER A 377 4.50 -20.37 3.30
C SER A 377 3.92 -21.45 2.40
N SER A 378 2.73 -21.92 2.75
CA SER A 378 2.01 -22.90 1.95
C SER A 378 1.45 -22.30 0.67
N LEU A 379 1.03 -23.17 -0.25
CA LEU A 379 0.13 -22.79 -1.33
C LEU A 379 -1.19 -22.32 -0.74
N ALA A 380 -1.73 -21.19 -1.23
CA ALA A 380 -2.93 -20.55 -0.70
C ALA A 380 -3.64 -19.69 -1.75
N HIS A 381 -4.86 -19.25 -1.43
CA HIS A 381 -5.52 -18.19 -2.18
C HIS A 381 -5.17 -16.80 -1.64
N ASP A 382 -4.82 -15.88 -2.54
CA ASP A 382 -4.64 -14.45 -2.29
C ASP A 382 -5.49 -13.65 -3.30
N GLY A 383 -6.62 -13.14 -2.84
CA GLY A 383 -7.68 -12.68 -3.73
C GLY A 383 -8.19 -13.83 -4.59
N LEU A 384 -8.16 -13.69 -5.91
CA LEU A 384 -8.50 -14.76 -6.86
C LEU A 384 -7.27 -15.57 -7.33
N ASN A 385 -6.08 -15.19 -6.87
CA ASN A 385 -4.86 -15.89 -7.27
C ASN A 385 -4.57 -17.07 -6.34
N ASN A 386 -4.08 -18.15 -6.92
CA ASN A 386 -3.35 -19.18 -6.20
C ASN A 386 -1.87 -18.75 -6.12
N SER A 387 -1.35 -18.58 -4.92
CA SER A 387 0.07 -18.36 -4.68
C SER A 387 0.78 -19.71 -4.48
N HIS A 388 1.93 -19.87 -5.10
CA HIS A 388 2.76 -21.08 -4.93
C HIS A 388 3.34 -21.14 -3.51
N GLN A 389 3.62 -22.36 -3.03
CA GLN A 389 4.38 -22.52 -1.79
C GLN A 389 5.78 -21.91 -1.93
N GLN A 390 6.28 -21.37 -0.81
CA GLN A 390 7.57 -20.70 -0.79
C GLN A 390 8.38 -21.15 0.42
N PHE A 391 9.67 -21.35 0.18
CA PHE A 391 10.68 -21.54 1.21
C PHE A 391 11.82 -20.56 0.92
N ARG A 392 12.26 -19.83 1.94
CA ARG A 392 13.33 -18.85 1.79
C ARG A 392 14.20 -18.77 3.02
N VAL A 393 15.49 -18.63 2.80
CA VAL A 393 16.47 -18.36 3.87
C VAL A 393 17.18 -17.06 3.56
N ASP A 394 17.12 -16.11 4.49
CA ASP A 394 17.82 -14.83 4.42
C ASP A 394 18.88 -14.76 5.51
N MET A 395 20.04 -14.21 5.20
CA MET A 395 21.12 -13.98 6.16
C MET A 395 21.53 -12.52 6.17
N ASN A 396 21.90 -12.03 7.35
CA ASN A 396 22.41 -10.69 7.52
C ASN A 396 23.48 -10.67 8.61
N ILE A 397 24.57 -9.95 8.35
CA ILE A 397 25.62 -9.67 9.32
C ILE A 397 25.72 -8.16 9.45
N SER A 398 25.51 -7.66 10.66
CA SER A 398 25.61 -6.24 10.98
C SER A 398 26.69 -6.00 12.01
N LYS A 399 27.54 -4.99 11.78
CA LYS A 399 28.59 -4.61 12.68
C LYS A 399 28.65 -3.11 12.86
N ALA A 400 28.55 -2.68 14.12
CA ALA A 400 28.73 -1.29 14.49
C ALA A 400 30.21 -1.02 14.93
N LEU A 401 30.74 0.10 14.45
CA LEU A 401 32.11 0.52 14.75
C LEU A 401 32.11 1.97 15.23
N ALA A 402 33.20 2.35 15.94
CA ALA A 402 33.46 3.71 16.42
C ALA A 402 32.25 4.32 17.17
N LYS A 403 31.75 3.63 18.21
CA LYS A 403 30.58 4.04 19.01
C LYS A 403 29.35 4.32 18.14
N ASN A 404 29.01 3.40 17.23
CA ASN A 404 27.88 3.45 16.31
C ASN A 404 27.95 4.56 15.24
N LYS A 405 29.12 5.18 15.02
CA LYS A 405 29.27 6.12 13.90
C LYS A 405 29.30 5.42 12.54
N TRP A 406 29.87 4.23 12.47
CA TRP A 406 29.88 3.39 11.28
C TRP A 406 29.01 2.17 11.50
N ASN A 407 28.19 1.84 10.53
CA ASN A 407 27.43 0.59 10.51
C ASN A 407 27.70 -0.12 9.18
N LEU A 408 28.27 -1.33 9.27
CA LEU A 408 28.53 -2.22 8.15
C LEU A 408 27.44 -3.30 8.15
N ASN A 409 26.81 -3.51 7.01
CA ASN A 409 25.74 -4.48 6.88
C ASN A 409 25.93 -5.30 5.60
N LEU A 410 26.08 -6.63 5.74
CA LEU A 410 26.11 -7.57 4.64
C LEU A 410 24.85 -8.42 4.70
N SER A 411 24.00 -8.33 3.69
CA SER A 411 22.78 -9.11 3.60
C SER A 411 22.75 -10.00 2.37
N VAL A 412 22.24 -11.21 2.54
CA VAL A 412 21.95 -12.16 1.48
C VAL A 412 20.48 -12.55 1.58
N THR A 413 19.71 -12.18 0.60
CA THR A 413 18.30 -12.57 0.47
C THR A 413 18.22 -13.81 -0.41
N ASP A 414 17.35 -14.75 -0.04
CA ASP A 414 17.10 -16.01 -0.76
C ASP A 414 18.38 -16.78 -1.06
N LEU A 415 19.12 -17.12 0.02
CA LEU A 415 20.43 -17.76 -0.02
C LEU A 415 20.49 -18.98 -0.95
N PHE A 416 19.43 -19.78 -0.95
CA PHE A 416 19.34 -21.03 -1.72
C PHE A 416 18.64 -20.88 -3.07
N ASN A 417 18.18 -19.64 -3.44
CA ASN A 417 17.45 -19.37 -4.69
C ASN A 417 16.17 -20.24 -4.82
N THR A 418 15.43 -20.36 -3.75
CA THR A 418 14.23 -21.19 -3.64
C THR A 418 12.93 -20.43 -3.80
N TYR A 419 12.99 -19.10 -3.81
CA TYR A 419 11.82 -18.26 -4.00
C TYR A 419 11.25 -18.42 -5.42
N SER A 420 9.95 -18.67 -5.51
CA SER A 420 9.24 -18.80 -6.77
C SER A 420 8.07 -17.83 -6.83
N ASN A 421 8.10 -16.90 -7.78
CA ASN A 421 6.99 -15.99 -8.03
C ASN A 421 6.05 -16.58 -9.11
N ARG A 422 5.44 -17.73 -8.78
CA ARG A 422 4.44 -18.37 -9.64
C ARG A 422 3.06 -18.12 -9.06
N LYS A 423 2.17 -17.60 -9.88
CA LYS A 423 0.77 -17.37 -9.55
C LYS A 423 -0.09 -17.84 -10.68
N TRP A 424 -1.26 -18.34 -10.35
CA TRP A 424 -2.28 -18.62 -11.34
C TRP A 424 -3.65 -18.20 -10.81
N MET A 425 -4.50 -17.77 -11.71
CA MET A 425 -5.89 -17.44 -11.45
C MET A 425 -6.76 -18.33 -12.33
N GLN A 426 -7.73 -18.97 -11.73
CA GLN A 426 -8.75 -19.74 -12.44
C GLN A 426 -10.12 -19.22 -12.05
N THR A 427 -10.83 -18.68 -13.01
CA THR A 427 -12.25 -18.35 -12.92
C THR A 427 -13.07 -19.31 -13.78
N ALA A 428 -14.38 -19.16 -13.88
CA ALA A 428 -15.22 -20.07 -14.69
C ALA A 428 -14.71 -20.22 -16.14
N ASP A 429 -14.26 -19.09 -16.74
CA ASP A 429 -13.96 -19.04 -18.17
C ASP A 429 -12.49 -18.76 -18.49
N VAL A 430 -11.65 -18.51 -17.48
CA VAL A 430 -10.27 -18.08 -17.69
C VAL A 430 -9.30 -18.80 -16.76
N LEU A 431 -8.28 -19.41 -17.35
CA LEU A 431 -7.09 -19.89 -16.63
C LEU A 431 -5.89 -19.05 -17.05
N SER A 432 -5.36 -18.26 -16.13
CA SER A 432 -4.20 -17.40 -16.34
C SER A 432 -3.03 -17.85 -15.49
N TRP A 433 -1.86 -18.04 -16.10
CA TRP A 433 -0.61 -18.34 -15.42
C TRP A 433 0.33 -17.15 -15.51
N SER A 434 0.95 -16.81 -14.40
CA SER A 434 2.01 -15.81 -14.35
C SER A 434 3.24 -16.40 -13.67
N VAL A 435 4.34 -16.41 -14.37
CA VAL A 435 5.65 -16.84 -13.86
C VAL A 435 6.59 -15.64 -13.96
N GLY A 436 6.88 -15.03 -12.83
CA GLY A 436 7.89 -13.98 -12.75
C GLY A 436 9.28 -14.61 -12.59
N ASN A 437 10.16 -14.39 -13.57
CA ASN A 437 11.57 -14.81 -13.49
C ASN A 437 12.42 -13.79 -12.71
N ASN A 438 11.80 -13.07 -11.77
CA ASN A 438 12.52 -12.14 -10.92
C ASN A 438 13.34 -12.95 -9.90
N THR A 439 14.65 -12.97 -10.09
CA THR A 439 15.57 -13.53 -9.11
C THR A 439 15.53 -12.69 -7.86
N MET A 440 14.97 -13.22 -6.78
CA MET A 440 14.98 -12.54 -5.46
C MET A 440 16.34 -12.65 -4.79
N ARG A 441 17.19 -13.55 -5.27
CA ARG A 441 18.55 -13.73 -4.73
C ARG A 441 19.35 -12.46 -4.92
N LYS A 442 19.72 -11.84 -3.81
CA LYS A 442 20.43 -10.58 -3.77
C LYS A 442 21.50 -10.63 -2.68
N VAL A 443 22.70 -10.17 -3.03
CA VAL A 443 23.76 -9.88 -2.07
C VAL A 443 23.92 -8.36 -2.02
N GLU A 444 23.88 -7.77 -0.83
CA GLU A 444 23.96 -6.34 -0.65
C GLU A 444 24.93 -6.03 0.49
N PHE A 445 25.88 -5.16 0.23
CA PHE A 445 26.79 -4.62 1.24
C PHE A 445 26.52 -3.12 1.41
N THR A 446 26.17 -2.73 2.63
CA THR A 446 25.85 -1.35 2.96
C THR A 446 26.82 -0.82 4.00
N VAL A 447 27.39 0.34 3.75
CA VAL A 447 28.20 1.10 4.69
C VAL A 447 27.46 2.39 5.02
N SER A 448 27.15 2.59 6.29
CA SER A 448 26.49 3.80 6.78
C SER A 448 27.40 4.54 7.74
N TYR A 449 27.56 5.84 7.53
CA TYR A 449 28.29 6.72 8.45
C TYR A 449 27.36 7.78 9.00
N SER A 450 27.24 7.86 10.31
CA SER A 450 26.42 8.84 11.02
C SER A 450 27.27 10.01 11.50
N PHE A 451 27.03 11.18 10.93
CA PHE A 451 27.68 12.42 11.34
C PHE A 451 26.65 13.49 11.64
N ASN A 452 27.04 14.42 12.51
CA ASN A 452 26.26 15.63 12.85
C ASN A 452 24.77 15.38 13.15
N ASN A 453 24.50 14.56 14.15
CA ASN A 453 23.16 14.09 14.51
C ASN A 453 22.33 15.17 15.28
N THR A 454 22.41 16.44 14.86
CA THR A 454 21.55 17.51 15.39
C THR A 454 20.15 17.35 14.81
N ARG A 455 19.25 16.79 15.61
CA ARG A 455 17.86 16.55 15.21
C ARG A 455 17.02 17.81 15.44
N SER A 456 17.03 18.73 14.50
CA SER A 456 15.87 19.60 14.33
C SER A 456 14.74 18.78 13.70
N LYS A 457 13.80 18.30 14.52
CA LYS A 457 12.67 17.52 14.01
C LYS A 457 11.59 18.47 13.54
N PHE A 458 11.23 18.40 12.27
CA PHE A 458 9.99 18.92 11.76
C PHE A 458 8.81 18.27 12.54
N ARG A 459 7.91 19.09 13.13
CA ARG A 459 6.83 18.60 14.01
C ARG A 459 5.47 18.55 13.33
N GLY A 460 5.40 18.93 12.05
CA GLY A 460 4.18 18.83 11.26
C GLY A 460 3.76 17.36 11.09
N THR A 461 2.46 17.11 11.20
CA THR A 461 1.87 15.76 11.01
C THR A 461 1.27 15.59 9.62
N GLY A 462 1.22 16.69 8.86
CA GLY A 462 0.63 16.77 7.53
C GLY A 462 -0.90 16.70 7.53
N ALA A 463 -1.46 17.19 6.42
CA ALA A 463 -2.87 17.13 6.09
C ALA A 463 -3.05 16.36 4.76
N GLY A 464 -4.23 15.78 4.49
CA GLY A 464 -4.49 15.06 3.24
C GLY A 464 -3.64 13.82 3.01
N ASN A 465 -3.07 13.22 4.05
CA ASN A 465 -2.15 12.08 3.93
C ASN A 465 -2.76 10.87 3.21
N GLU A 466 -4.07 10.69 3.32
CA GLU A 466 -4.77 9.59 2.63
C GLU A 466 -4.84 9.85 1.13
N GLU A 467 -5.15 11.08 0.73
CA GLU A 467 -5.22 11.48 -0.67
C GLU A 467 -3.83 11.42 -1.34
N GLN A 468 -2.79 11.83 -0.62
CA GLN A 468 -1.40 11.73 -1.11
C GLN A 468 -1.02 10.28 -1.47
N ARG A 469 -1.46 9.30 -0.70
CA ARG A 469 -1.17 7.86 -0.96
C ARG A 469 -1.90 7.28 -2.16
N ARG A 470 -2.97 7.93 -2.62
CA ARG A 470 -3.80 7.50 -3.76
C ARG A 470 -3.31 8.08 -5.09
N MET A 471 -2.52 9.14 -5.02
CA MET A 471 -1.88 9.80 -6.16
C MET A 471 -0.65 9.03 -6.61
#